data_0369a32a9c6ebaa444cf2115a3d92d26
#
_entry.id   0369a32a9c6ebaa444cf2115a3d92d26
#
_cell.length_a   1.000
_cell.length_b   1.000
_cell.length_c   1.000
_cell.angle_alpha   90.00
_cell.angle_beta   90.00
_cell.angle_gamma   90.00
#
_symmetry.space_group_name_H-M   'P 1'
#
loop_
_entity.id
_entity.type
_entity.pdbx_description
1 polymer ?
#
loop_
_entity_poly.entity_id
_entity_poly.type
_entity_poly.pdbx_seq_one_letter_code
_entity_poly.pdbx_strand_id
1 'polypeptide(L)'
;LSYVLYHQGLVPPHIAAGINLNFWPVGRMFRSWGAFFIRRTFKGNRLYSAIFREYLSELFHRGYSVEYFIEGGRSRTGRLLAPKTGMMSMTLQALQHNQTRPISVVPVYVGYEHVLEVDTYAKELRGAAKEKENAGLVIRVIKKLRNLGQGFVNFGEPITLSNYLNQHFPDWKEQNHEEKPQWFAPAVDSVSKQVMVNINKAAAVNAMNLVGTALLSSRQRALSREQLLEQLASYQQLLQNVPYSTDVVLPTATPETMLNHVLTLDRVGVLVEKDNFGEIVRLERASAVLMTYYRNNIQHLFVLPSLVASIILHYEAIQKDLLVEAVGKIYPFLKGELFLHFSEEELKTQIHQIIDEFARQQVINSNDNFLSINKSKVRILQLWSAGMREILQRYYITVTLLQKQPDISRVELEKESQLVAQRLSVL
;
A
#
# COMPACT_ATOMS: atom_id res chain seq x y z
N LEU A 1 15.81 7.25 -0.44
CA LEU A 1 15.98 7.21 -1.89
C LEU A 1 17.30 7.86 -2.30
N SER A 2 17.56 9.12 -2.00
CA SER A 2 18.79 9.84 -2.38
C SER A 2 20.08 9.13 -1.99
N TYR A 3 20.13 8.51 -0.79
CA TYR A 3 21.25 7.68 -0.35
C TYR A 3 21.50 6.49 -1.29
N VAL A 4 20.44 5.76 -1.64
CA VAL A 4 20.55 4.59 -2.54
C VAL A 4 21.03 5.02 -3.92
N LEU A 5 20.45 6.07 -4.50
CA LEU A 5 20.84 6.59 -5.81
C LEU A 5 22.31 7.04 -5.82
N TYR A 6 22.74 7.78 -4.81
CA TYR A 6 24.12 8.24 -4.68
C TYR A 6 25.14 7.07 -4.66
N HIS A 7 24.84 6.02 -3.86
CA HIS A 7 25.72 4.83 -3.79
C HIS A 7 25.70 3.98 -5.06
N GLN A 8 24.70 4.14 -5.92
CA GLN A 8 24.64 3.54 -7.25
C GLN A 8 25.29 4.42 -8.34
N GLY A 9 25.93 5.53 -7.96
CA GLY A 9 26.57 6.44 -8.90
C GLY A 9 25.58 7.34 -9.67
N LEU A 10 24.33 7.41 -9.22
CA LEU A 10 23.29 8.24 -9.84
C LEU A 10 23.14 9.58 -9.11
N VAL A 11 22.78 10.61 -9.87
CA VAL A 11 22.53 11.95 -9.29
C VAL A 11 21.24 11.93 -8.49
N PRO A 12 21.25 12.30 -7.19
CA PRO A 12 20.02 12.43 -6.40
C PRO A 12 19.07 13.46 -7.00
N PRO A 13 17.74 13.21 -6.95
CA PRO A 13 16.76 14.12 -7.49
C PRO A 13 16.58 15.38 -6.66
N HIS A 14 16.05 16.45 -7.27
CA HIS A 14 15.50 17.58 -6.54
C HIS A 14 14.21 17.16 -5.83
N ILE A 15 14.13 17.42 -4.50
CA ILE A 15 13.05 16.91 -3.66
C ILE A 15 12.01 17.98 -3.39
N ALA A 16 10.76 17.73 -3.78
CA ALA A 16 9.61 18.54 -3.43
C ALA A 16 9.20 18.32 -1.96
N ALA A 17 9.57 19.25 -1.09
CA ALA A 17 9.32 19.18 0.35
C ALA A 17 8.18 20.12 0.80
N GLY A 18 7.46 19.76 1.85
CA GLY A 18 6.44 20.65 2.42
C GLY A 18 7.04 21.88 3.08
N ILE A 19 6.38 23.05 2.94
CA ILE A 19 6.84 24.33 3.49
C ILE A 19 7.05 24.31 5.01
N ASN A 20 6.40 23.38 5.73
CA ASN A 20 6.59 23.18 7.16
C ASN A 20 8.01 22.74 7.54
N LEU A 21 8.78 22.19 6.61
CA LEU A 21 10.18 21.81 6.80
C LEU A 21 11.16 22.98 6.55
N ASN A 22 10.66 24.13 6.10
CA ASN A 22 11.46 25.31 5.82
C ASN A 22 11.65 26.20 7.07
N PHE A 23 12.15 25.64 8.16
CA PHE A 23 12.52 26.40 9.36
C PHE A 23 14.04 26.41 9.57
N TRP A 24 14.54 27.47 10.20
CA TRP A 24 15.97 27.60 10.48
C TRP A 24 16.44 26.63 11.58
N PRO A 25 17.63 25.96 11.46
CA PRO A 25 18.56 25.94 10.33
C PRO A 25 18.23 24.86 9.26
N VAL A 26 17.24 24.00 9.50
CA VAL A 26 16.93 22.79 8.74
C VAL A 26 16.56 23.12 7.29
N GLY A 27 15.75 24.14 7.06
CA GLY A 27 15.35 24.54 5.72
C GLY A 27 16.52 24.97 4.83
N ARG A 28 17.55 25.62 5.40
CA ARG A 28 18.77 25.98 4.66
C ARG A 28 19.56 24.74 4.28
N MET A 29 19.71 23.81 5.20
CA MET A 29 20.40 22.54 5.00
C MET A 29 19.70 21.70 3.91
N PHE A 30 18.37 21.59 3.97
CA PHE A 30 17.62 20.84 2.95
C PHE A 30 17.74 21.46 1.55
N ARG A 31 17.74 22.80 1.44
CA ARG A 31 17.99 23.46 0.16
C ARG A 31 19.36 23.13 -0.42
N SER A 32 20.41 23.10 0.40
CA SER A 32 21.75 22.71 -0.06
C SER A 32 21.84 21.26 -0.52
N TRP A 33 20.87 20.43 -0.11
CA TRP A 33 20.73 19.03 -0.55
C TRP A 33 19.74 18.84 -1.71
N GLY A 34 19.32 19.93 -2.36
CA GLY A 34 18.44 19.87 -3.53
C GLY A 34 16.95 19.92 -3.22
N ALA A 35 16.53 20.15 -1.96
CA ALA A 35 15.11 20.30 -1.66
C ALA A 35 14.58 21.69 -2.05
N PHE A 36 13.36 21.72 -2.61
CA PHE A 36 12.57 22.94 -2.80
C PHE A 36 11.23 22.81 -2.07
N PHE A 37 10.69 23.95 -1.60
CA PHE A 37 9.55 23.92 -0.68
C PHE A 37 8.25 24.29 -1.36
N ILE A 38 7.20 23.45 -1.15
CA ILE A 38 5.88 23.60 -1.72
C ILE A 38 4.89 24.03 -0.64
N ARG A 39 4.04 25.01 -0.93
CA ARG A 39 2.91 25.36 -0.09
C ARG A 39 1.86 24.25 -0.10
N ARG A 40 1.12 24.11 1.00
CA ARG A 40 0.08 23.05 1.15
C ARG A 40 -1.07 23.18 0.14
N THR A 41 -1.33 24.38 -0.35
CA THR A 41 -2.39 24.65 -1.33
C THR A 41 -1.92 25.69 -2.34
N PHE A 42 -2.28 25.47 -3.59
CA PHE A 42 -2.12 26.41 -4.70
C PHE A 42 -3.42 27.19 -4.93
N LYS A 43 -4.53 26.78 -4.30
CA LYS A 43 -5.85 27.39 -4.48
C LYS A 43 -5.83 28.85 -4.04
N GLY A 44 -6.32 29.73 -4.94
CA GLY A 44 -6.44 31.17 -4.65
C GLY A 44 -5.16 31.99 -4.92
N ASN A 45 -4.03 31.37 -5.28
CA ASN A 45 -2.79 32.10 -5.59
C ASN A 45 -2.30 31.78 -7.02
N ARG A 46 -2.86 32.50 -8.02
CA ARG A 46 -2.55 32.28 -9.43
C ARG A 46 -1.08 32.55 -9.75
N LEU A 47 -0.50 33.62 -9.17
CA LEU A 47 0.91 33.99 -9.41
C LEU A 47 1.85 32.88 -8.90
N TYR A 48 1.64 32.40 -7.68
CA TYR A 48 2.45 31.31 -7.13
C TYR A 48 2.35 30.04 -7.97
N SER A 49 1.14 29.69 -8.43
CA SER A 49 0.92 28.53 -9.29
C SER A 49 1.63 28.66 -10.65
N ALA A 50 1.62 29.86 -11.24
CA ALA A 50 2.32 30.14 -12.52
C ALA A 50 3.84 30.04 -12.34
N ILE A 51 4.41 30.73 -11.35
CA ILE A 51 5.86 30.67 -11.05
C ILE A 51 6.32 29.25 -10.76
N PHE A 52 5.56 28.50 -9.98
CA PHE A 52 5.92 27.13 -9.62
C PHE A 52 5.91 26.20 -10.84
N ARG A 53 4.94 26.35 -11.75
CA ARG A 53 4.86 25.63 -12.99
C ARG A 53 6.07 25.89 -13.90
N GLU A 54 6.43 27.17 -14.08
CA GLU A 54 7.62 27.55 -14.86
C GLU A 54 8.90 27.00 -14.22
N TYR A 55 9.03 27.08 -12.90
CA TYR A 55 10.16 26.50 -12.18
C TYR A 55 10.30 24.99 -12.42
N LEU A 56 9.18 24.26 -12.35
CA LEU A 56 9.18 22.83 -12.57
C LEU A 56 9.49 22.48 -14.05
N SER A 57 8.92 23.24 -14.99
CA SER A 57 9.20 23.12 -16.42
C SER A 57 10.68 23.33 -16.74
N GLU A 58 11.30 24.33 -16.11
CA GLU A 58 12.74 24.62 -16.26
C GLU A 58 13.63 23.51 -15.70
N LEU A 59 13.25 22.90 -14.55
CA LEU A 59 13.97 21.74 -14.03
C LEU A 59 13.97 20.58 -15.02
N PHE A 60 12.81 20.26 -15.61
CA PHE A 60 12.70 19.19 -16.61
C PHE A 60 13.42 19.53 -17.91
N HIS A 61 13.35 20.79 -18.37
CA HIS A 61 14.08 21.25 -19.55
C HIS A 61 15.58 21.07 -19.41
N ARG A 62 16.14 21.37 -18.23
CA ARG A 62 17.56 21.14 -17.92
C ARG A 62 17.92 19.66 -17.68
N GLY A 63 16.93 18.78 -17.66
CA GLY A 63 17.13 17.33 -17.46
C GLY A 63 17.37 16.94 -15.99
N TYR A 64 16.94 17.77 -15.03
CA TYR A 64 17.00 17.42 -13.63
C TYR A 64 15.88 16.46 -13.26
N SER A 65 16.21 15.43 -12.48
CA SER A 65 15.23 14.55 -11.86
C SER A 65 14.54 15.24 -10.69
N VAL A 66 13.21 15.06 -10.57
CA VAL A 66 12.39 15.64 -9.51
C VAL A 66 11.66 14.53 -8.77
N GLU A 67 11.81 14.50 -7.44
CA GLU A 67 11.09 13.59 -6.53
C GLU A 67 9.93 14.32 -5.88
N TYR A 68 8.74 13.72 -5.91
CA TYR A 68 7.59 14.16 -5.14
C TYR A 68 6.73 13.00 -4.68
N PHE A 69 6.06 13.18 -3.55
CA PHE A 69 5.15 12.17 -2.99
C PHE A 69 3.76 12.34 -3.58
N ILE A 70 3.37 11.40 -4.43
CA ILE A 70 2.07 11.45 -5.15
C ILE A 70 0.86 11.43 -4.20
N GLU A 71 0.99 10.84 -3.03
CA GLU A 71 -0.05 10.84 -1.99
C GLU A 71 -0.24 12.21 -1.33
N GLY A 72 0.73 13.12 -1.45
CA GLY A 72 0.69 14.46 -0.87
C GLY A 72 0.57 14.49 0.66
N GLY A 73 0.74 13.36 1.33
CA GLY A 73 0.67 13.21 2.77
C GLY A 73 1.20 11.84 3.23
N ARG A 74 1.25 11.64 4.54
CA ARG A 74 1.67 10.37 5.14
C ARG A 74 0.46 9.49 5.38
N SER A 75 0.49 8.24 4.92
CA SER A 75 -0.48 7.23 5.34
C SER A 75 -0.29 6.90 6.82
N ARG A 76 -1.35 7.02 7.61
CA ARG A 76 -1.33 6.60 9.03
C ARG A 76 -1.70 5.15 9.21
N THR A 77 -2.30 4.57 8.20
CA THR A 77 -2.80 3.18 8.22
C THR A 77 -1.88 2.21 7.50
N GLY A 78 -0.86 2.69 6.79
CA GLY A 78 0.01 1.89 5.93
C GLY A 78 -0.58 1.54 4.55
N ARG A 79 -1.83 1.90 4.27
CA ARG A 79 -2.42 1.78 2.93
C ARG A 79 -2.03 2.96 2.07
N LEU A 80 -1.88 2.75 0.76
CA LEU A 80 -1.74 3.85 -0.19
C LEU A 80 -2.96 4.79 -0.12
N LEU A 81 -2.70 6.08 -0.10
CA LEU A 81 -3.74 7.11 -0.16
C LEU A 81 -4.12 7.38 -1.62
N ALA A 82 -5.29 7.98 -1.84
CA ALA A 82 -5.65 8.46 -3.16
C ALA A 82 -4.63 9.49 -3.67
N PRO A 83 -4.20 9.42 -4.94
CA PRO A 83 -3.19 10.31 -5.49
C PRO A 83 -3.65 11.77 -5.47
N LYS A 84 -2.74 12.68 -5.15
CA LYS A 84 -2.91 14.12 -5.28
C LYS A 84 -2.38 14.56 -6.64
N THR A 85 -3.27 14.85 -7.54
CA THR A 85 -2.99 15.04 -8.97
C THR A 85 -2.28 16.37 -9.31
N GLY A 86 -2.10 17.28 -8.35
CA GLY A 86 -1.55 18.63 -8.61
C GLY A 86 -0.15 18.62 -9.23
N MET A 87 0.79 17.82 -8.66
CA MET A 87 2.15 17.72 -9.21
C MET A 87 2.15 17.01 -10.57
N MET A 88 1.36 15.94 -10.73
CA MET A 88 1.22 15.25 -12.01
C MET A 88 0.63 16.17 -13.09
N SER A 89 -0.36 16.98 -12.74
CA SER A 89 -0.92 18.00 -13.66
C SER A 89 0.17 18.98 -14.13
N MET A 90 1.02 19.47 -13.24
CA MET A 90 2.12 20.38 -13.60
C MET A 90 3.20 19.66 -14.42
N THR A 91 3.47 18.38 -14.16
CA THR A 91 4.40 17.58 -14.96
C THR A 91 3.90 17.37 -16.39
N LEU A 92 2.60 17.07 -16.56
CA LEU A 92 2.00 16.97 -17.89
C LEU A 92 1.96 18.32 -18.63
N GLN A 93 1.71 19.44 -17.91
CA GLN A 93 1.80 20.78 -18.51
C GLN A 93 3.22 21.11 -18.96
N ALA A 94 4.25 20.74 -18.19
CA ALA A 94 5.64 20.90 -18.59
C ALA A 94 5.97 20.10 -19.87
N LEU A 95 5.44 18.89 -20.01
CA LEU A 95 5.56 18.11 -21.25
C LEU A 95 4.89 18.78 -22.45
N GLN A 96 3.70 19.39 -22.25
CA GLN A 96 3.01 20.13 -23.32
C GLN A 96 3.82 21.33 -23.82
N HIS A 97 4.44 22.08 -22.90
CA HIS A 97 5.19 23.29 -23.22
C HIS A 97 6.58 22.98 -23.81
N ASN A 98 7.17 21.86 -23.44
CA ASN A 98 8.53 21.50 -23.84
C ASN A 98 8.61 20.04 -24.28
N GLN A 99 8.44 19.82 -25.59
CA GLN A 99 8.47 18.48 -26.18
C GLN A 99 9.87 18.00 -26.58
N THR A 100 10.92 18.77 -26.26
CA THR A 100 12.30 18.45 -26.69
C THR A 100 12.90 17.27 -25.93
N ARG A 101 12.46 17.03 -24.70
CA ARG A 101 12.92 15.90 -23.88
C ARG A 101 11.75 15.06 -23.38
N PRO A 102 11.81 13.72 -23.49
CA PRO A 102 10.79 12.86 -22.91
C PRO A 102 10.83 12.96 -21.38
N ILE A 103 9.67 12.99 -20.76
CA ILE A 103 9.52 12.91 -19.29
C ILE A 103 9.03 11.50 -18.97
N SER A 104 9.79 10.80 -18.11
CA SER A 104 9.40 9.50 -17.56
C SER A 104 9.12 9.62 -16.07
N VAL A 105 7.99 9.10 -15.63
CA VAL A 105 7.63 8.98 -14.22
C VAL A 105 8.06 7.60 -13.75
N VAL A 106 8.91 7.54 -12.72
CA VAL A 106 9.38 6.30 -12.12
C VAL A 106 8.66 6.11 -10.79
N PRO A 107 7.71 5.17 -10.69
CA PRO A 107 7.08 4.82 -9.42
C PRO A 107 8.10 4.21 -8.46
N VAL A 108 8.11 4.63 -7.20
CA VAL A 108 9.06 4.12 -6.20
C VAL A 108 8.29 3.67 -4.96
N TYR A 109 8.46 2.38 -4.62
CA TYR A 109 8.01 1.85 -3.35
C TYR A 109 9.09 2.08 -2.28
N VAL A 110 8.67 2.63 -1.14
CA VAL A 110 9.54 2.79 0.03
C VAL A 110 8.89 2.08 1.23
N GLY A 111 9.54 1.06 1.74
CA GLY A 111 9.08 0.28 2.88
C GLY A 111 10.08 0.32 4.04
N TYR A 112 9.61 0.12 5.26
CA TYR A 112 10.43 0.09 6.47
C TYR A 112 9.98 -1.06 7.38
N GLU A 113 10.92 -1.70 8.06
CA GLU A 113 10.60 -2.66 9.11
C GLU A 113 10.18 -1.97 10.41
N HIS A 114 10.67 -0.75 10.64
CA HIS A 114 10.26 0.06 11.78
C HIS A 114 10.11 1.53 11.39
N VAL A 115 8.93 2.10 11.63
CA VAL A 115 8.62 3.51 11.40
C VAL A 115 8.61 4.23 12.74
N LEU A 116 9.51 5.20 12.93
CA LEU A 116 9.67 5.98 14.17
C LEU A 116 8.42 6.73 14.61
N GLU A 117 7.55 7.05 13.67
CA GLU A 117 6.38 7.90 13.85
C GLU A 117 5.11 7.13 14.18
N VAL A 118 5.14 5.79 14.20
CA VAL A 118 3.92 4.98 14.36
C VAL A 118 3.27 5.17 15.72
N ASP A 119 4.05 5.41 16.79
CA ASP A 119 3.50 5.78 18.09
C ASP A 119 2.68 7.08 18.01
N THR A 120 3.14 8.03 17.21
CA THR A 120 2.43 9.28 16.94
C THR A 120 1.18 9.03 16.08
N TYR A 121 1.26 8.17 15.08
CA TYR A 121 0.11 7.79 14.25
C TYR A 121 -0.98 7.10 15.08
N ALA A 122 -0.60 6.21 15.99
CA ALA A 122 -1.55 5.54 16.89
C ALA A 122 -2.28 6.54 17.79
N LYS A 123 -1.61 7.58 18.28
CA LYS A 123 -2.21 8.67 19.06
C LYS A 123 -3.15 9.54 18.21
N GLU A 124 -2.71 9.93 17.00
CA GLU A 124 -3.52 10.71 16.08
C GLU A 124 -4.79 9.95 15.62
N LEU A 125 -4.70 8.64 15.38
CA LEU A 125 -5.86 7.78 15.05
C LEU A 125 -6.86 7.68 16.20
N ARG A 126 -6.40 7.85 17.46
CA ARG A 126 -7.28 7.93 18.66
C ARG A 126 -7.83 9.34 18.92
N GLY A 127 -7.60 10.30 18.01
CA GLY A 127 -8.12 11.66 18.11
C GLY A 127 -7.19 12.70 18.75
N ALA A 128 -5.92 12.37 19.01
CA ALA A 128 -4.96 13.35 19.51
C ALA A 128 -4.63 14.41 18.45
N ALA A 129 -4.44 15.65 18.88
CA ALA A 129 -4.04 16.74 17.98
C ALA A 129 -2.64 16.48 17.40
N LYS A 130 -2.46 16.88 16.14
CA LYS A 130 -1.19 16.76 15.42
C LYS A 130 -0.11 17.60 16.10
N GLU A 131 0.98 16.98 16.55
CA GLU A 131 2.14 17.71 17.09
C GLU A 131 2.81 18.53 15.98
N LYS A 132 3.22 19.77 16.30
CA LYS A 132 3.99 20.60 15.37
C LYS A 132 5.42 20.10 15.29
N GLU A 133 5.90 19.91 14.06
CA GLU A 133 7.29 19.55 13.78
C GLU A 133 8.22 20.69 14.22
N ASN A 134 9.21 20.38 15.07
CA ASN A 134 10.23 21.33 15.53
C ASN A 134 11.62 20.67 15.58
N ALA A 135 12.67 21.48 15.65
CA ALA A 135 14.06 21.01 15.67
C ALA A 135 14.36 20.01 16.79
N GLY A 136 13.72 20.13 17.95
CA GLY A 136 13.87 19.21 19.08
C GLY A 136 13.35 17.80 18.77
N LEU A 137 12.35 17.69 17.92
CA LEU A 137 11.81 16.41 17.44
C LEU A 137 12.82 15.70 16.54
N VAL A 138 13.45 16.43 15.61
CA VAL A 138 14.48 15.88 14.70
C VAL A 138 15.69 15.36 15.49
N ILE A 139 16.19 16.11 16.48
CA ILE A 139 17.32 15.69 17.32
C ILE A 139 16.93 14.46 18.17
N ARG A 140 15.71 14.42 18.69
CA ARG A 140 15.21 13.28 19.48
C ARG A 140 15.08 12.02 18.63
N VAL A 141 14.65 12.18 17.37
CA VAL A 141 14.58 11.09 16.38
C VAL A 141 15.98 10.55 16.10
N ILE A 142 16.96 11.43 15.81
CA ILE A 142 18.35 11.01 15.54
C ILE A 142 18.97 10.25 16.74
N LYS A 143 18.69 10.67 17.97
CA LYS A 143 19.15 9.97 19.19
C LYS A 143 18.48 8.59 19.41
N LYS A 144 17.31 8.34 18.82
CA LYS A 144 16.57 7.08 18.90
C LYS A 144 16.89 6.09 17.77
N LEU A 145 17.79 6.42 16.85
CA LEU A 145 18.19 5.60 15.72
C LEU A 145 19.02 4.36 16.14
N ARG A 146 18.49 3.53 17.03
CA ARG A 146 19.07 2.24 17.38
C ARG A 146 18.06 1.15 17.00
N ASN A 147 18.50 0.15 16.24
CA ASN A 147 17.74 -1.06 15.84
C ASN A 147 16.38 -0.80 15.14
N LEU A 148 16.39 0.06 14.12
CA LEU A 148 15.20 0.35 13.31
C LEU A 148 14.92 -0.68 12.21
N GLY A 149 15.72 -1.75 12.14
CA GLY A 149 15.63 -2.69 11.03
C GLY A 149 16.08 -2.10 9.69
N GLN A 150 15.55 -2.64 8.62
CA GLN A 150 15.93 -2.30 7.25
C GLN A 150 14.91 -1.37 6.59
N GLY A 151 15.39 -0.53 5.67
CA GLY A 151 14.58 0.24 4.75
C GLY A 151 14.70 -0.36 3.34
N PHE A 152 13.58 -0.45 2.65
CA PHE A 152 13.47 -1.02 1.32
C PHE A 152 13.09 0.06 0.33
N VAL A 153 13.82 0.12 -0.78
CA VAL A 153 13.51 1.01 -1.91
C VAL A 153 13.45 0.13 -3.15
N ASN A 154 12.30 0.09 -3.80
CA ASN A 154 12.13 -0.65 -5.03
C ASN A 154 11.52 0.26 -6.12
N PHE A 155 11.99 0.12 -7.35
CA PHE A 155 11.56 0.92 -8.49
C PHE A 155 10.57 0.11 -9.32
N GLY A 156 9.39 0.66 -9.54
CA GLY A 156 8.40 0.08 -10.42
C GLY A 156 8.62 0.47 -11.88
N GLU A 157 7.83 -0.13 -12.76
CA GLU A 157 7.89 0.09 -14.20
C GLU A 157 7.73 1.58 -14.55
N PRO A 158 8.70 2.19 -15.24
CA PRO A 158 8.65 3.60 -15.64
C PRO A 158 7.52 3.87 -16.63
N ILE A 159 6.88 5.02 -16.51
CA ILE A 159 5.85 5.51 -17.43
C ILE A 159 6.42 6.66 -18.24
N THR A 160 6.79 6.43 -19.49
CA THR A 160 7.14 7.51 -20.41
C THR A 160 5.88 8.23 -20.83
N LEU A 161 5.70 9.48 -20.37
CA LEU A 161 4.44 10.20 -20.50
C LEU A 161 3.97 10.38 -21.94
N SER A 162 4.88 10.69 -22.88
CA SER A 162 4.54 10.83 -24.30
C SER A 162 4.01 9.53 -24.91
N ASN A 163 4.62 8.37 -24.56
CA ASN A 163 4.16 7.07 -25.04
C ASN A 163 2.78 6.72 -24.44
N TYR A 164 2.61 6.96 -23.15
CA TYR A 164 1.34 6.74 -22.47
C TYR A 164 0.21 7.59 -23.08
N LEU A 165 0.47 8.87 -23.34
CA LEU A 165 -0.50 9.77 -23.98
C LEU A 165 -0.81 9.34 -25.42
N ASN A 166 0.20 8.97 -26.22
CA ASN A 166 -0.03 8.47 -27.59
C ASN A 166 -0.93 7.21 -27.61
N GLN A 167 -0.83 6.36 -26.60
CA GLN A 167 -1.61 5.13 -26.52
C GLN A 167 -3.05 5.37 -26.02
N HIS A 168 -3.25 6.21 -25.02
CA HIS A 168 -4.54 6.35 -24.32
C HIS A 168 -5.30 7.62 -24.66
N PHE A 169 -4.64 8.63 -25.23
CA PHE A 169 -5.18 9.95 -25.59
C PHE A 169 -4.58 10.42 -26.90
N PRO A 170 -4.81 9.73 -28.03
CA PRO A 170 -4.08 9.95 -29.30
C PRO A 170 -4.12 11.40 -29.79
N ASP A 171 -5.23 12.11 -29.55
CA ASP A 171 -5.44 13.49 -30.02
C ASP A 171 -4.73 14.55 -29.15
N TRP A 172 -3.93 14.13 -28.14
CA TRP A 172 -3.35 15.08 -27.18
C TRP A 172 -2.42 16.13 -27.81
N LYS A 173 -1.80 15.81 -28.95
CA LYS A 173 -0.93 16.75 -29.68
C LYS A 173 -1.73 17.77 -30.50
N GLU A 174 -2.83 17.34 -31.09
CA GLU A 174 -3.68 18.17 -31.94
C GLU A 174 -4.44 19.21 -31.13
N GLN A 175 -4.92 18.84 -29.96
CA GLN A 175 -5.65 19.72 -29.05
C GLN A 175 -4.75 20.51 -28.07
N ASN A 176 -3.44 20.52 -28.29
CA ASN A 176 -2.48 21.15 -27.39
C ASN A 176 -2.58 22.69 -27.34
N HIS A 177 -3.25 23.32 -28.34
CA HIS A 177 -3.42 24.76 -28.41
C HIS A 177 -4.64 25.27 -27.62
N GLU A 178 -5.47 24.39 -27.08
CA GLU A 178 -6.61 24.76 -26.25
C GLU A 178 -6.18 25.18 -24.85
N GLU A 179 -6.82 26.20 -24.29
CA GLU A 179 -6.53 26.67 -22.93
C GLU A 179 -6.80 25.60 -21.86
N LYS A 180 -7.78 24.68 -22.12
CA LYS A 180 -8.12 23.51 -21.28
C LYS A 180 -8.54 22.34 -22.17
N PRO A 181 -7.60 21.57 -22.71
CA PRO A 181 -7.93 20.41 -23.53
C PRO A 181 -8.79 19.40 -22.80
N GLN A 182 -9.79 18.82 -23.47
CA GLN A 182 -10.73 17.86 -22.83
C GLN A 182 -10.02 16.59 -22.36
N TRP A 183 -8.97 16.18 -23.03
CA TRP A 183 -8.17 15.00 -22.65
C TRP A 183 -7.33 15.20 -21.38
N PHE A 184 -7.01 16.45 -21.01
CA PHE A 184 -5.98 16.74 -20.00
C PHE A 184 -6.34 16.22 -18.60
N ALA A 185 -7.52 16.55 -18.08
CA ALA A 185 -7.91 16.12 -16.73
C ALA A 185 -8.08 14.59 -16.62
N PRO A 186 -8.71 13.89 -17.60
CA PRO A 186 -8.73 12.43 -17.64
C PRO A 186 -7.33 11.80 -17.73
N ALA A 187 -6.39 12.38 -18.49
CA ALA A 187 -5.02 11.89 -18.59
C ALA A 187 -4.26 12.03 -17.27
N VAL A 188 -4.38 13.17 -16.59
CA VAL A 188 -3.78 13.37 -15.25
C VAL A 188 -4.27 12.31 -14.25
N ASP A 189 -5.57 12.04 -14.22
CA ASP A 189 -6.16 11.03 -13.34
C ASP A 189 -5.70 9.62 -13.70
N SER A 190 -5.71 9.28 -14.99
CA SER A 190 -5.29 7.98 -15.52
C SER A 190 -3.82 7.68 -15.23
N VAL A 191 -2.90 8.60 -15.54
CA VAL A 191 -1.47 8.44 -15.22
C VAL A 191 -1.25 8.34 -13.72
N SER A 192 -1.93 9.16 -12.93
CA SER A 192 -1.79 9.13 -11.47
C SER A 192 -2.22 7.78 -10.88
N LYS A 193 -3.32 7.21 -11.37
CA LYS A 193 -3.77 5.86 -10.98
C LYS A 193 -2.78 4.78 -11.41
N GLN A 194 -2.23 4.88 -12.63
CA GLN A 194 -1.23 3.94 -13.12
C GLN A 194 0.03 3.97 -12.27
N VAL A 195 0.48 5.15 -11.81
CA VAL A 195 1.60 5.28 -10.86
C VAL A 195 1.30 4.54 -9.56
N MET A 196 0.09 4.67 -9.00
CA MET A 196 -0.29 3.95 -7.77
C MET A 196 -0.29 2.43 -7.96
N VAL A 197 -0.77 1.95 -9.10
CA VAL A 197 -0.71 0.54 -9.49
C VAL A 197 0.75 0.06 -9.58
N ASN A 198 1.62 0.83 -10.23
CA ASN A 198 3.03 0.45 -10.41
C ASN A 198 3.82 0.51 -9.08
N ILE A 199 3.45 1.40 -8.14
CA ILE A 199 4.00 1.38 -6.77
C ILE A 199 3.64 0.06 -6.08
N ASN A 200 2.39 -0.40 -6.19
CA ASN A 200 1.96 -1.69 -5.63
C ASN A 200 2.67 -2.88 -6.27
N LYS A 201 2.84 -2.86 -7.60
CA LYS A 201 3.59 -3.89 -8.34
C LYS A 201 5.05 -4.00 -7.89
N ALA A 202 5.63 -2.92 -7.40
CA ALA A 202 6.99 -2.85 -6.89
C ALA A 202 7.10 -3.04 -5.36
N ALA A 203 6.11 -3.62 -4.70
CA ALA A 203 6.14 -3.81 -3.26
C ALA A 203 7.34 -4.68 -2.83
N ALA A 204 7.94 -4.31 -1.70
CA ALA A 204 8.98 -5.12 -1.04
C ALA A 204 8.41 -5.70 0.26
N VAL A 205 8.32 -7.02 0.30
CA VAL A 205 7.82 -7.77 1.47
C VAL A 205 8.97 -8.02 2.43
N ASN A 206 8.76 -7.78 3.70
CA ASN A 206 9.75 -8.02 4.75
C ASN A 206 9.20 -8.90 5.89
N ALA A 207 10.07 -9.30 6.81
CA ALA A 207 9.71 -10.16 7.94
C ALA A 207 8.59 -9.56 8.81
N MET A 208 8.64 -8.25 9.07
CA MET A 208 7.64 -7.54 9.86
C MET A 208 6.25 -7.60 9.22
N ASN A 209 6.17 -7.45 7.89
CA ASN A 209 4.92 -7.55 7.15
C ASN A 209 4.28 -8.93 7.32
N LEU A 210 5.06 -10.01 7.13
CA LEU A 210 4.55 -11.39 7.16
C LEU A 210 4.17 -11.83 8.57
N VAL A 211 5.05 -11.62 9.55
CA VAL A 211 4.78 -11.96 10.96
C VAL A 211 3.58 -11.17 11.49
N GLY A 212 3.52 -9.87 11.17
CA GLY A 212 2.38 -9.03 11.51
C GLY A 212 1.07 -9.51 10.91
N THR A 213 1.08 -9.90 9.63
CA THR A 213 -0.09 -10.44 8.94
C THR A 213 -0.57 -11.72 9.61
N ALA A 214 0.32 -12.66 9.92
CA ALA A 214 -0.03 -13.93 10.55
C ALA A 214 -0.62 -13.73 11.96
N LEU A 215 0.02 -12.94 12.82
CA LEU A 215 -0.45 -12.68 14.18
C LEU A 215 -1.78 -11.94 14.22
N LEU A 216 -1.97 -10.93 13.35
CA LEU A 216 -3.24 -10.19 13.24
C LEU A 216 -4.38 -11.03 12.66
N SER A 217 -4.08 -12.10 11.91
CA SER A 217 -5.06 -13.04 11.39
C SER A 217 -5.65 -13.93 12.49
N SER A 218 -4.95 -14.16 13.58
CA SER A 218 -5.46 -14.88 14.74
C SER A 218 -6.36 -13.98 15.60
N ARG A 219 -7.50 -14.53 16.09
CA ARG A 219 -8.45 -13.79 16.95
C ARG A 219 -7.80 -13.26 18.23
N GLN A 220 -6.93 -14.05 18.83
CA GLN A 220 -6.21 -13.68 20.05
C GLN A 220 -4.88 -12.97 19.80
N ARG A 221 -4.52 -12.77 18.52
CA ARG A 221 -3.22 -12.25 18.11
C ARG A 221 -2.05 -13.08 18.66
N ALA A 222 -2.29 -14.38 18.79
CA ALA A 222 -1.35 -15.36 19.33
C ALA A 222 -1.45 -16.66 18.52
N LEU A 223 -0.32 -17.28 18.27
CA LEU A 223 -0.19 -18.58 17.61
C LEU A 223 0.90 -19.38 18.32
N SER A 224 0.82 -20.73 18.31
CA SER A 224 2.00 -21.49 18.65
C SER A 224 3.12 -21.19 17.67
N ARG A 225 4.38 -21.33 18.12
CA ARG A 225 5.53 -21.09 17.25
C ARG A 225 5.43 -21.93 15.96
N GLU A 226 5.06 -23.19 16.08
CA GLU A 226 4.88 -24.10 14.97
C GLU A 226 3.80 -23.61 13.97
N GLN A 227 2.60 -23.23 14.47
CA GLN A 227 1.53 -22.68 13.63
C GLN A 227 1.94 -21.40 12.93
N LEU A 228 2.69 -20.52 13.61
CA LEU A 228 3.18 -19.30 13.01
C LEU A 228 4.17 -19.59 11.86
N LEU A 229 5.12 -20.50 12.10
CA LEU A 229 6.11 -20.87 11.09
C LEU A 229 5.47 -21.56 9.87
N GLU A 230 4.48 -22.44 10.11
CA GLU A 230 3.73 -23.07 9.03
C GLU A 230 2.94 -22.05 8.21
N GLN A 231 2.32 -21.05 8.86
CA GLN A 231 1.61 -19.97 8.17
C GLN A 231 2.55 -19.08 7.36
N LEU A 232 3.72 -18.73 7.92
CA LEU A 232 4.74 -17.95 7.20
C LEU A 232 5.26 -18.71 5.98
N ALA A 233 5.48 -20.02 6.10
CA ALA A 233 5.87 -20.86 4.97
C ALA A 233 4.77 -20.88 3.88
N SER A 234 3.49 -21.00 4.26
CA SER A 234 2.37 -20.93 3.34
C SER A 234 2.31 -19.59 2.61
N TYR A 235 2.53 -18.48 3.31
CA TYR A 235 2.59 -17.14 2.69
C TYR A 235 3.73 -17.03 1.67
N GLN A 236 4.94 -17.45 2.04
CA GLN A 236 6.11 -17.39 1.15
C GLN A 236 5.90 -18.24 -0.10
N GLN A 237 5.42 -19.49 0.05
CA GLN A 237 5.17 -20.38 -1.07
C GLN A 237 4.14 -19.81 -2.04
N LEU A 238 3.04 -19.26 -1.53
CA LEU A 238 2.03 -18.65 -2.40
C LEU A 238 2.59 -17.44 -3.14
N LEU A 239 3.26 -16.53 -2.45
CA LEU A 239 3.81 -15.33 -3.08
C LEU A 239 4.90 -15.65 -4.10
N GLN A 240 5.68 -16.73 -3.91
CA GLN A 240 6.71 -17.19 -4.85
C GLN A 240 6.11 -17.86 -6.08
N ASN A 241 5.08 -18.71 -5.90
CA ASN A 241 4.54 -19.55 -6.97
C ASN A 241 3.39 -18.87 -7.73
N VAL A 242 2.73 -17.89 -7.10
CA VAL A 242 1.64 -17.11 -7.67
C VAL A 242 1.94 -15.61 -7.43
N PRO A 243 2.98 -15.08 -8.10
CA PRO A 243 3.42 -13.71 -7.87
C PRO A 243 2.33 -12.72 -8.28
N TYR A 244 2.15 -11.69 -7.45
CA TYR A 244 1.29 -10.56 -7.79
C TYR A 244 1.84 -9.77 -8.98
N SER A 245 3.15 -9.60 -9.02
CA SER A 245 3.91 -8.95 -10.10
C SER A 245 5.35 -9.48 -10.07
N THR A 246 6.02 -9.45 -11.21
CA THR A 246 7.46 -9.80 -11.33
C THR A 246 8.36 -8.84 -10.58
N ASP A 247 7.89 -7.63 -10.29
CA ASP A 247 8.68 -6.58 -9.61
C ASP A 247 8.58 -6.66 -8.08
N VAL A 248 7.70 -7.52 -7.54
CA VAL A 248 7.60 -7.72 -6.09
C VAL A 248 8.85 -8.38 -5.55
N VAL A 249 9.47 -7.75 -4.56
CA VAL A 249 10.64 -8.31 -3.86
C VAL A 249 10.15 -9.10 -2.64
N LEU A 250 10.58 -10.36 -2.56
CA LEU A 250 10.23 -11.28 -1.47
C LEU A 250 11.45 -11.57 -0.59
N PRO A 251 11.26 -11.80 0.73
CA PRO A 251 12.35 -12.21 1.61
C PRO A 251 12.82 -13.63 1.24
N THR A 252 14.14 -13.81 1.19
CA THR A 252 14.79 -15.12 0.96
C THR A 252 15.01 -15.89 2.26
N ALA A 253 14.85 -15.24 3.41
CA ALA A 253 15.03 -15.83 4.72
C ALA A 253 13.97 -16.90 5.02
N THR A 254 14.34 -17.93 5.80
CA THR A 254 13.37 -18.95 6.26
C THR A 254 12.37 -18.36 7.25
N PRO A 255 11.17 -18.96 7.42
CA PRO A 255 10.18 -18.55 8.42
C PRO A 255 10.78 -18.37 9.82
N GLU A 256 11.63 -19.29 10.22
CA GLU A 256 12.35 -19.26 11.50
C GLU A 256 13.28 -18.04 11.63
N THR A 257 14.06 -17.77 10.59
CA THR A 257 14.98 -16.62 10.57
C THR A 257 14.20 -15.31 10.59
N MET A 258 13.08 -15.22 9.86
CA MET A 258 12.21 -14.04 9.87
C MET A 258 11.60 -13.77 11.24
N LEU A 259 11.09 -14.81 11.91
CA LEU A 259 10.55 -14.67 13.25
C LEU A 259 11.62 -14.21 14.23
N ASN A 260 12.78 -14.86 14.23
CA ASN A 260 13.89 -14.50 15.11
C ASN A 260 14.36 -13.06 14.86
N HIS A 261 14.42 -12.61 13.60
CA HIS A 261 14.73 -11.22 13.27
C HIS A 261 13.72 -10.25 13.87
N VAL A 262 12.41 -10.49 13.70
CA VAL A 262 11.35 -9.64 14.27
C VAL A 262 11.45 -9.55 15.79
N LEU A 263 11.82 -10.64 16.47
CA LEU A 263 12.00 -10.68 17.92
C LEU A 263 13.20 -9.84 18.40
N THR A 264 14.18 -9.54 17.54
CA THR A 264 15.31 -8.65 17.86
C THR A 264 15.00 -7.17 17.71
N LEU A 265 13.90 -6.82 17.01
CA LEU A 265 13.53 -5.43 16.76
C LEU A 265 12.93 -4.78 18.02
N ASP A 266 13.39 -3.58 18.34
CA ASP A 266 12.89 -2.84 19.50
C ASP A 266 11.42 -2.41 19.35
N ARG A 267 10.64 -2.52 20.43
CA ARG A 267 9.28 -1.96 20.56
C ARG A 267 8.24 -2.48 19.57
N VAL A 268 8.46 -3.65 19.00
CA VAL A 268 7.51 -4.29 18.08
C VAL A 268 6.32 -4.89 18.81
N GLY A 269 6.53 -5.29 20.08
CA GLY A 269 5.50 -5.89 20.93
C GLY A 269 5.14 -7.32 20.52
N VAL A 270 6.04 -8.02 19.82
CA VAL A 270 5.96 -9.47 19.61
C VAL A 270 6.72 -10.15 20.73
N LEU A 271 6.04 -11.00 21.47
CA LEU A 271 6.57 -11.70 22.65
C LEU A 271 6.47 -13.21 22.46
N VAL A 272 7.42 -13.93 23.04
CA VAL A 272 7.39 -15.39 23.13
C VAL A 272 7.15 -15.76 24.58
N GLU A 273 6.10 -16.52 24.84
CA GLU A 273 5.77 -17.10 26.13
C GLU A 273 5.93 -18.63 26.03
N LYS A 274 6.57 -19.23 27.04
CA LYS A 274 6.79 -20.65 27.08
C LYS A 274 5.99 -21.25 28.24
N ASP A 275 5.20 -22.26 27.90
CA ASP A 275 4.47 -23.05 28.92
C ASP A 275 4.77 -24.55 28.78
N ASN A 276 4.02 -25.41 29.49
CA ASN A 276 4.17 -26.85 29.43
C ASN A 276 3.78 -27.49 28.09
N PHE A 277 3.10 -26.73 27.21
CA PHE A 277 2.61 -27.20 25.92
C PHE A 277 3.46 -26.69 24.75
N GLY A 278 4.40 -25.77 25.01
CA GLY A 278 5.30 -25.24 23.98
C GLY A 278 5.50 -23.73 24.03
N GLU A 279 5.93 -23.16 22.90
CA GLU A 279 6.14 -21.73 22.76
C GLU A 279 4.96 -21.09 22.05
N ILE A 280 4.42 -20.04 22.64
CA ILE A 280 3.36 -19.20 22.07
C ILE A 280 3.97 -17.85 21.70
N VAL A 281 3.80 -17.47 20.44
CA VAL A 281 4.17 -16.13 19.94
C VAL A 281 2.91 -15.27 19.93
N ARG A 282 2.93 -14.16 20.65
CA ARG A 282 1.80 -13.25 20.74
C ARG A 282 2.18 -11.81 20.46
N LEU A 283 1.20 -11.07 19.96
CA LEU A 283 1.30 -9.64 19.74
C LEU A 283 0.57 -8.88 20.87
N GLU A 284 1.26 -7.97 21.51
CA GLU A 284 0.68 -7.10 22.54
C GLU A 284 -0.45 -6.23 21.96
N ARG A 285 -1.51 -6.05 22.76
CA ARG A 285 -2.67 -5.25 22.34
C ARG A 285 -2.29 -3.80 21.97
N ALA A 286 -1.36 -3.22 22.68
CA ALA A 286 -0.88 -1.87 22.42
C ALA A 286 -0.18 -1.73 21.06
N SER A 287 0.52 -2.79 20.64
CA SER A 287 1.29 -2.85 19.39
C SER A 287 0.46 -3.30 18.16
N ALA A 288 -0.78 -3.74 18.35
CA ALA A 288 -1.62 -4.23 17.26
C ALA A 288 -1.91 -3.15 16.20
N VAL A 289 -2.06 -1.88 16.61
CA VAL A 289 -2.26 -0.75 15.67
C VAL A 289 -1.01 -0.53 14.83
N LEU A 290 0.17 -0.59 15.46
CA LEU A 290 1.46 -0.51 14.77
C LEU A 290 1.60 -1.66 13.76
N MET A 291 1.31 -2.88 14.19
CA MET A 291 1.42 -4.05 13.33
C MET A 291 0.44 -4.02 12.15
N THR A 292 -0.76 -3.43 12.35
CA THR A 292 -1.73 -3.21 11.26
C THR A 292 -1.15 -2.31 10.17
N TYR A 293 -0.34 -1.32 10.51
CA TYR A 293 0.37 -0.49 9.53
C TYR A 293 1.24 -1.35 8.60
N TYR A 294 2.08 -2.22 9.16
CA TYR A 294 2.97 -3.08 8.36
C TYR A 294 2.20 -4.12 7.53
N ARG A 295 1.16 -4.75 8.09
CA ARG A 295 0.25 -5.62 7.31
C ARG A 295 -0.34 -4.88 6.11
N ASN A 296 -0.79 -3.66 6.31
CA ASN A 296 -1.46 -2.88 5.27
C ASN A 296 -0.52 -2.45 4.14
N ASN A 297 0.78 -2.35 4.37
CA ASN A 297 1.75 -2.06 3.30
C ASN A 297 1.71 -3.12 2.18
N ILE A 298 1.42 -4.37 2.52
CA ILE A 298 1.39 -5.49 1.58
C ILE A 298 -0.02 -6.10 1.40
N GLN A 299 -1.08 -5.47 1.91
CA GLN A 299 -2.43 -6.01 1.89
C GLN A 299 -2.92 -6.34 0.48
N HIS A 300 -2.52 -5.55 -0.52
CA HIS A 300 -2.87 -5.77 -1.93
C HIS A 300 -2.35 -7.12 -2.48
N LEU A 301 -1.27 -7.67 -1.94
CA LEU A 301 -0.74 -8.99 -2.31
C LEU A 301 -1.59 -10.13 -1.73
N PHE A 302 -2.24 -9.89 -0.59
CA PHE A 302 -2.96 -10.91 0.17
C PHE A 302 -4.47 -10.91 -0.07
N VAL A 303 -5.02 -9.84 -0.66
CA VAL A 303 -6.47 -9.65 -0.73
C VAL A 303 -7.17 -10.73 -1.56
N LEU A 304 -6.61 -11.14 -2.72
CA LEU A 304 -7.20 -12.19 -3.56
C LEU A 304 -7.10 -13.56 -2.90
N PRO A 305 -5.93 -14.04 -2.44
CA PRO A 305 -5.85 -15.31 -1.70
C PRO A 305 -6.76 -15.34 -0.48
N SER A 306 -6.87 -14.25 0.26
CA SER A 306 -7.74 -14.15 1.43
C SER A 306 -9.22 -14.18 1.06
N LEU A 307 -9.62 -13.60 -0.06
CA LEU A 307 -10.99 -13.66 -0.56
C LEU A 307 -11.36 -15.08 -1.02
N VAL A 308 -10.48 -15.73 -1.78
CA VAL A 308 -10.64 -17.15 -2.18
C VAL A 308 -10.80 -18.03 -0.94
N ALA A 309 -9.90 -17.89 0.04
CA ALA A 309 -9.99 -18.65 1.30
C ALA A 309 -11.29 -18.38 2.07
N SER A 310 -11.76 -17.12 2.08
CA SER A 310 -13.01 -16.74 2.76
C SER A 310 -14.24 -17.38 2.12
N ILE A 311 -14.30 -17.43 0.80
CA ILE A 311 -15.41 -18.03 0.06
C ILE A 311 -15.43 -19.56 0.29
N ILE A 312 -14.27 -20.23 0.18
CA ILE A 312 -14.17 -21.68 0.42
C ILE A 312 -14.59 -22.03 1.86
N LEU A 313 -14.15 -21.25 2.86
CA LEU A 313 -14.56 -21.46 4.26
C LEU A 313 -16.05 -21.26 4.49
N HIS A 314 -16.66 -20.33 3.75
CA HIS A 314 -18.09 -20.04 3.91
C HIS A 314 -18.98 -21.16 3.37
N TYR A 315 -18.63 -21.71 2.21
CA TYR A 315 -19.42 -22.75 1.54
C TYR A 315 -19.01 -24.18 1.90
N GLU A 316 -17.86 -24.37 2.58
CA GLU A 316 -17.23 -25.66 2.91
C GLU A 316 -16.88 -26.51 1.67
N ALA A 317 -17.77 -26.54 0.67
CA ALA A 317 -17.55 -27.09 -0.65
C ALA A 317 -18.21 -26.20 -1.71
N ILE A 318 -17.48 -25.86 -2.78
CA ILE A 318 -17.94 -24.93 -3.83
C ILE A 318 -17.45 -25.39 -5.22
N GLN A 319 -18.23 -25.13 -6.25
CA GLN A 319 -17.78 -25.28 -7.63
C GLN A 319 -16.77 -24.19 -8.00
N LYS A 320 -15.74 -24.55 -8.78
CA LYS A 320 -14.68 -23.62 -9.18
C LYS A 320 -15.24 -22.39 -9.90
N ASP A 321 -16.16 -22.59 -10.84
CA ASP A 321 -16.76 -21.49 -11.61
C ASP A 321 -17.55 -20.52 -10.73
N LEU A 322 -18.30 -21.03 -9.74
CA LEU A 322 -19.04 -20.20 -8.80
C LEU A 322 -18.09 -19.38 -7.91
N LEU A 323 -16.96 -19.94 -7.52
CA LEU A 323 -15.94 -19.20 -6.77
C LEU A 323 -15.35 -18.07 -7.62
N VAL A 324 -14.99 -18.35 -8.89
CA VAL A 324 -14.45 -17.34 -9.82
C VAL A 324 -15.47 -16.21 -10.03
N GLU A 325 -16.75 -16.55 -10.22
CA GLU A 325 -17.82 -15.57 -10.35
C GLU A 325 -17.98 -14.70 -9.09
N ALA A 326 -17.98 -15.32 -7.90
CA ALA A 326 -18.11 -14.63 -6.64
C ALA A 326 -16.95 -13.66 -6.39
N VAL A 327 -15.72 -14.08 -6.67
CA VAL A 327 -14.53 -13.18 -6.61
C VAL A 327 -14.68 -12.03 -7.61
N GLY A 328 -15.10 -12.33 -8.84
CA GLY A 328 -15.30 -11.34 -9.92
C GLY A 328 -16.29 -10.24 -9.54
N LYS A 329 -17.36 -10.56 -8.78
CA LYS A 329 -18.33 -9.57 -8.30
C LYS A 329 -17.76 -8.60 -7.25
N ILE A 330 -16.83 -9.04 -6.44
CA ILE A 330 -16.21 -8.21 -5.36
C ILE A 330 -14.97 -7.45 -5.86
N TYR A 331 -14.27 -8.03 -6.83
CA TYR A 331 -12.98 -7.50 -7.30
C TYR A 331 -12.99 -6.04 -7.75
N PRO A 332 -13.99 -5.49 -8.48
CA PRO A 332 -13.99 -4.10 -8.90
C PRO A 332 -13.89 -3.10 -7.73
N PHE A 333 -14.50 -3.42 -6.60
CA PHE A 333 -14.43 -2.61 -5.39
C PHE A 333 -13.03 -2.68 -4.78
N LEU A 334 -12.45 -3.87 -4.70
CA LEU A 334 -11.07 -4.08 -4.22
C LEU A 334 -10.06 -3.39 -5.13
N LYS A 335 -10.24 -3.48 -6.45
CA LYS A 335 -9.38 -2.83 -7.45
C LYS A 335 -9.37 -1.32 -7.27
N GLY A 336 -10.52 -0.72 -7.06
CA GLY A 336 -10.64 0.73 -6.82
C GLY A 336 -10.04 1.16 -5.47
N GLU A 337 -10.23 0.38 -4.41
CA GLU A 337 -9.75 0.70 -3.06
C GLU A 337 -8.23 0.50 -2.90
N LEU A 338 -7.68 -0.56 -3.49
CA LEU A 338 -6.31 -1.01 -3.27
C LEU A 338 -5.39 -0.85 -4.49
N PHE A 339 -5.82 -0.20 -5.55
CA PHE A 339 -5.05 -0.01 -6.78
C PHE A 339 -4.52 -1.32 -7.36
N LEU A 340 -5.40 -2.34 -7.47
CA LEU A 340 -5.03 -3.61 -8.07
C LEU A 340 -4.97 -3.50 -9.59
N HIS A 341 -4.16 -4.35 -10.25
CA HIS A 341 -3.87 -4.21 -11.69
C HIS A 341 -4.60 -5.21 -12.59
N PHE A 342 -5.04 -6.36 -12.08
CA PHE A 342 -5.56 -7.43 -12.93
C PHE A 342 -6.74 -6.96 -13.80
N SER A 343 -6.68 -7.25 -15.10
CA SER A 343 -7.82 -7.26 -15.99
C SER A 343 -8.78 -8.42 -15.66
N GLU A 344 -9.91 -8.51 -16.31
CA GLU A 344 -10.86 -9.61 -16.05
C GLU A 344 -10.28 -10.98 -16.39
N GLU A 345 -9.52 -11.08 -17.49
CA GLU A 345 -8.89 -12.35 -17.91
C GLU A 345 -7.72 -12.73 -17.00
N GLU A 346 -6.87 -11.75 -16.66
CA GLU A 346 -5.77 -11.95 -15.72
C GLU A 346 -6.29 -12.34 -14.34
N LEU A 347 -7.41 -11.77 -13.89
CA LEU A 347 -8.05 -12.10 -12.63
C LEU A 347 -8.46 -13.59 -12.58
N LYS A 348 -9.12 -14.09 -13.62
CA LYS A 348 -9.53 -15.51 -13.72
C LYS A 348 -8.31 -16.41 -13.63
N THR A 349 -7.26 -16.09 -14.39
CA THR A 349 -6.00 -16.84 -14.37
C THR A 349 -5.38 -16.82 -12.97
N GLN A 350 -5.31 -15.66 -12.32
CA GLN A 350 -4.76 -15.51 -10.99
C GLN A 350 -5.54 -16.31 -9.94
N ILE A 351 -6.87 -16.33 -10.03
CA ILE A 351 -7.72 -17.13 -9.12
C ILE A 351 -7.42 -18.61 -9.27
N HIS A 352 -7.32 -19.13 -10.50
CA HIS A 352 -6.99 -20.54 -10.73
C HIS A 352 -5.60 -20.88 -10.18
N GLN A 353 -4.60 -20.05 -10.39
CA GLN A 353 -3.27 -20.25 -9.83
C GLN A 353 -3.28 -20.26 -8.28
N ILE A 354 -4.07 -19.40 -7.64
CA ILE A 354 -4.24 -19.41 -6.17
C ILE A 354 -4.88 -20.71 -5.71
N ILE A 355 -5.92 -21.20 -6.41
CA ILE A 355 -6.58 -22.48 -6.11
C ILE A 355 -5.59 -23.62 -6.22
N ASP A 356 -4.83 -23.69 -7.30
CA ASP A 356 -3.85 -24.75 -7.55
C ASP A 356 -2.74 -24.74 -6.49
N GLU A 357 -2.30 -23.55 -6.08
CA GLU A 357 -1.31 -23.41 -5.02
C GLU A 357 -1.85 -23.85 -3.66
N PHE A 358 -3.08 -23.47 -3.29
CA PHE A 358 -3.71 -23.94 -2.06
C PHE A 358 -3.90 -25.47 -2.07
N ALA A 359 -4.24 -26.06 -3.22
CA ALA A 359 -4.32 -27.52 -3.37
C ALA A 359 -2.95 -28.18 -3.22
N ARG A 360 -1.89 -27.60 -3.82
CA ARG A 360 -0.51 -28.10 -3.70
C ARG A 360 0.01 -28.04 -2.26
N GLN A 361 -0.31 -27.00 -1.51
CA GLN A 361 -0.02 -26.87 -0.08
C GLN A 361 -0.94 -27.75 0.78
N GLN A 362 -1.88 -28.48 0.19
CA GLN A 362 -2.90 -29.28 0.87
C GLN A 362 -3.79 -28.46 1.83
N VAL A 363 -3.93 -27.18 1.60
CA VAL A 363 -4.81 -26.30 2.38
C VAL A 363 -6.27 -26.57 2.04
N ILE A 364 -6.52 -26.94 0.79
CA ILE A 364 -7.82 -27.36 0.27
C ILE A 364 -7.71 -28.67 -0.49
N ASN A 365 -8.82 -29.38 -0.65
CA ASN A 365 -8.97 -30.47 -1.62
C ASN A 365 -9.55 -29.89 -2.90
N SER A 366 -8.96 -30.25 -4.04
CA SER A 366 -9.42 -29.86 -5.37
C SER A 366 -9.58 -31.07 -6.25
N ASN A 367 -10.74 -31.19 -6.89
CA ASN A 367 -10.96 -32.08 -8.01
C ASN A 367 -11.33 -31.29 -9.26
N ASP A 368 -11.75 -31.90 -10.34
CA ASP A 368 -12.00 -31.21 -11.62
C ASP A 368 -12.98 -30.03 -11.47
N ASN A 369 -14.08 -30.20 -10.72
CA ASN A 369 -15.15 -29.22 -10.65
C ASN A 369 -15.33 -28.59 -9.26
N PHE A 370 -14.90 -29.26 -8.19
CA PHE A 370 -15.19 -28.83 -6.82
C PHE A 370 -13.94 -28.57 -5.98
N LEU A 371 -14.08 -27.63 -5.08
CA LEU A 371 -13.14 -27.32 -4.03
C LEU A 371 -13.79 -27.61 -2.68
N SER A 372 -13.03 -28.16 -1.74
CA SER A 372 -13.50 -28.36 -0.37
C SER A 372 -12.40 -28.12 0.65
N ILE A 373 -12.80 -27.94 1.90
CA ILE A 373 -11.88 -27.72 3.01
C ILE A 373 -11.08 -29.01 3.30
N ASN A 374 -9.77 -28.90 3.38
CA ASN A 374 -8.96 -29.95 4.00
C ASN A 374 -8.98 -29.76 5.52
N LYS A 375 -9.69 -30.64 6.23
CA LYS A 375 -9.89 -30.55 7.69
C LYS A 375 -8.58 -30.56 8.47
N SER A 376 -7.53 -31.23 7.99
CA SER A 376 -6.22 -31.29 8.67
C SER A 376 -5.47 -29.94 8.62
N LYS A 377 -5.74 -29.11 7.62
CA LYS A 377 -5.10 -27.81 7.38
C LYS A 377 -6.07 -26.62 7.50
N VAL A 378 -7.26 -26.83 8.04
CA VAL A 378 -8.30 -25.80 8.15
C VAL A 378 -7.80 -24.53 8.87
N ARG A 379 -6.88 -24.68 9.80
CA ARG A 379 -6.30 -23.55 10.53
C ARG A 379 -5.56 -22.58 9.59
N ILE A 380 -4.78 -23.10 8.65
CA ILE A 380 -4.07 -22.28 7.65
C ILE A 380 -5.08 -21.52 6.79
N LEU A 381 -6.13 -22.21 6.31
CA LEU A 381 -7.18 -21.58 5.52
C LEU A 381 -7.91 -20.47 6.29
N GLN A 382 -8.19 -20.69 7.59
CA GLN A 382 -8.78 -19.69 8.48
C GLN A 382 -7.89 -18.45 8.65
N LEU A 383 -6.58 -18.64 8.77
CA LEU A 383 -5.62 -17.52 8.88
C LEU A 383 -5.53 -16.74 7.56
N TRP A 384 -5.56 -17.42 6.41
CA TRP A 384 -5.67 -16.76 5.11
C TRP A 384 -6.96 -15.94 4.99
N SER A 385 -8.12 -16.51 5.33
CA SER A 385 -9.42 -15.83 5.21
C SER A 385 -9.51 -14.59 6.10
N ALA A 386 -8.84 -14.59 7.23
CA ALA A 386 -8.87 -13.46 8.17
C ALA A 386 -8.37 -12.14 7.55
N GLY A 387 -7.53 -12.19 6.51
CA GLY A 387 -7.07 -11.02 5.76
C GLY A 387 -8.20 -10.22 5.10
N MET A 388 -9.33 -10.86 4.79
CA MET A 388 -10.51 -10.19 4.21
C MET A 388 -11.54 -9.72 5.24
N ARG A 389 -11.47 -10.16 6.49
CA ARG A 389 -12.53 -9.92 7.49
C ARG A 389 -12.92 -8.46 7.61
N GLU A 390 -11.96 -7.57 7.83
CA GLU A 390 -12.23 -6.14 8.01
C GLU A 390 -12.80 -5.49 6.74
N ILE A 391 -12.37 -5.90 5.56
CA ILE A 391 -12.86 -5.37 4.28
C ILE A 391 -14.30 -5.81 4.05
N LEU A 392 -14.58 -7.10 4.21
CA LEU A 392 -15.93 -7.66 4.03
C LEU A 392 -16.91 -7.09 5.05
N GLN A 393 -16.50 -6.89 6.31
CA GLN A 393 -17.34 -6.24 7.32
C GLN A 393 -17.68 -4.80 6.93
N ARG A 394 -16.74 -4.01 6.43
CA ARG A 394 -17.01 -2.65 5.95
C ARG A 394 -17.96 -2.66 4.76
N TYR A 395 -17.76 -3.55 3.80
CA TYR A 395 -18.66 -3.67 2.64
C TYR A 395 -20.05 -4.10 3.08
N TYR A 396 -20.15 -5.08 3.99
CA TYR A 396 -21.43 -5.51 4.53
C TYR A 396 -22.21 -4.39 5.22
N ILE A 397 -21.56 -3.62 6.09
CA ILE A 397 -22.17 -2.46 6.75
C ILE A 397 -22.68 -1.46 5.71
N THR A 398 -21.84 -1.09 4.75
CA THR A 398 -22.18 -0.10 3.72
C THR A 398 -23.34 -0.57 2.86
N VAL A 399 -23.32 -1.80 2.38
CA VAL A 399 -24.39 -2.37 1.54
C VAL A 399 -25.71 -2.48 2.32
N THR A 400 -25.65 -2.91 3.59
CA THR A 400 -26.85 -3.01 4.45
C THR A 400 -27.49 -1.66 4.68
N LEU A 401 -26.70 -0.60 4.89
CA LEU A 401 -27.21 0.76 5.04
C LEU A 401 -27.84 1.29 3.75
N LEU A 402 -27.18 1.04 2.60
CA LEU A 402 -27.72 1.41 1.28
C LEU A 402 -29.03 0.67 0.95
N GLN A 403 -29.15 -0.61 1.31
CA GLN A 403 -30.39 -1.37 1.14
C GLN A 403 -31.55 -0.82 2.00
N LYS A 404 -31.24 -0.35 3.22
CA LYS A 404 -32.24 0.26 4.11
C LYS A 404 -32.63 1.68 3.71
N GLN A 405 -31.72 2.44 3.18
CA GLN A 405 -31.88 3.83 2.78
C GLN A 405 -31.17 4.09 1.45
N PRO A 406 -31.80 3.76 0.31
CA PRO A 406 -31.16 3.90 -1.03
C PRO A 406 -30.73 5.33 -1.36
N ASP A 407 -31.44 6.34 -0.85
CA ASP A 407 -31.22 7.77 -1.11
C ASP A 407 -30.29 8.44 -0.07
N ILE A 408 -29.65 7.67 0.82
CA ILE A 408 -28.76 8.23 1.85
C ILE A 408 -27.61 9.00 1.20
N SER A 409 -27.33 10.21 1.69
CA SER A 409 -26.19 10.98 1.20
C SER A 409 -24.86 10.33 1.58
N ARG A 410 -23.81 10.56 0.77
CA ARG A 410 -22.46 10.02 1.06
C ARG A 410 -21.98 10.38 2.46
N VAL A 411 -22.22 11.61 2.91
CA VAL A 411 -21.78 12.10 4.24
C VAL A 411 -22.50 11.37 5.36
N GLU A 412 -23.81 11.17 5.22
CA GLU A 412 -24.61 10.42 6.19
C GLU A 412 -24.25 8.94 6.20
N LEU A 413 -24.06 8.32 5.02
CA LEU A 413 -23.63 6.94 4.91
C LEU A 413 -22.28 6.71 5.63
N GLU A 414 -21.33 7.62 5.48
CA GLU A 414 -20.04 7.53 6.18
C GLU A 414 -20.22 7.62 7.70
N LYS A 415 -21.04 8.57 8.18
CA LYS A 415 -21.34 8.75 9.60
C LYS A 415 -22.05 7.53 10.20
N GLU A 416 -23.11 7.04 9.55
CA GLU A 416 -23.86 5.88 10.02
C GLU A 416 -23.01 4.61 9.99
N SER A 417 -22.18 4.42 8.94
CA SER A 417 -21.24 3.30 8.88
C SER A 417 -20.25 3.31 10.04
N GLN A 418 -19.73 4.48 10.43
CA GLN A 418 -18.85 4.62 11.59
C GLN A 418 -19.57 4.27 12.90
N LEU A 419 -20.80 4.73 13.08
CA LEU A 419 -21.60 4.44 14.28
C LEU A 419 -21.90 2.93 14.41
N VAL A 420 -22.28 2.27 13.29
CA VAL A 420 -22.53 0.83 13.29
C VAL A 420 -21.23 0.07 13.61
N ALA A 421 -20.10 0.45 12.99
CA ALA A 421 -18.81 -0.17 13.26
C ALA A 421 -18.38 -0.01 14.72
N GLN A 422 -18.59 1.16 15.33
CA GLN A 422 -18.32 1.40 16.75
C GLN A 422 -19.18 0.49 17.65
N ARG A 423 -20.48 0.36 17.38
CA ARG A 423 -21.36 -0.53 18.14
C ARG A 423 -20.95 -1.98 18.04
N LEU A 424 -20.59 -2.46 16.83
CA LEU A 424 -20.11 -3.83 16.62
C LEU A 424 -18.75 -4.10 17.29
N SER A 425 -17.93 -3.09 17.52
CA SER A 425 -16.61 -3.26 18.18
C SER A 425 -16.73 -3.44 19.70
N VAL A 426 -17.87 -3.14 20.29
CA VAL A 426 -18.16 -3.30 21.74
C VAL A 426 -18.77 -4.67 22.05
N LEU A 427 -19.37 -5.31 21.05
CA LEU A 427 -19.89 -6.69 21.12
C LEU A 427 -18.77 -7.71 20.86
#